data_ea44776e455898d99c984a7918eb1b27
#
_entry.id   ea44776e455898d99c984a7918eb1b27
#
_cell.length_a   1.000
_cell.length_b   1.000
_cell.length_c   1.000
_cell.angle_alpha   90.00
_cell.angle_beta   90.00
_cell.angle_gamma   90.00
#
_symmetry.space_group_name_H-M   'P 1'
#
loop_
_entity.id
_entity.type
_entity.pdbx_description
1 polymer ?
#
loop_
_entity_poly.entity_id
_entity_poly.type
_entity_poly.pdbx_seq_one_letter_code
_entity_poly.pdbx_strand_id
1 'polypeptide(L)' 'MPTYVYKFIETGETIEVQQAFSDASLTEAEHPQTGQVLAVRKVFMPV' A
#
# COMPACT_ATOMS: atom_id res chain seq x y z
N MET A 1 -13.47 5.73 -6.16
CA MET A 1 -12.39 5.89 -5.18
C MET A 1 -11.07 5.74 -5.90
N PRO A 2 -10.09 6.59 -5.60
CA PRO A 2 -8.80 6.45 -6.26
C PRO A 2 -8.08 5.19 -5.80
N THR A 3 -7.25 4.68 -6.68
CA THR A 3 -6.41 3.53 -6.39
C THR A 3 -4.99 4.03 -6.19
N TYR A 4 -4.39 3.68 -5.06
CA TYR A 4 -3.02 4.04 -4.75
C TYR A 4 -2.14 2.80 -4.77
N VAL A 5 -0.90 2.99 -5.17
CA VAL A 5 0.06 1.89 -5.19
C VAL A 5 1.00 2.05 -4.00
N TYR A 6 1.11 1.00 -3.22
CA TYR A 6 2.03 0.95 -2.08
C TYR A 6 3.08 -0.13 -2.34
N LYS A 7 4.27 0.11 -1.84
CA LYS A 7 5.36 -0.83 -1.99
C LYS A 7 5.81 -1.31 -0.62
N PHE A 8 5.96 -2.63 -0.49
CA PHE A 8 6.53 -3.20 0.72
C PHE A 8 8.03 -2.91 0.72
N ILE A 9 8.48 -2.21 1.74
CA ILE A 9 9.87 -1.78 1.83
C ILE A 9 10.81 -2.97 1.89
N GLU A 10 10.39 -4.01 2.61
CA GLU A 10 11.24 -5.16 2.85
C GLU A 10 11.40 -6.05 1.62
N THR A 11 10.31 -6.25 0.89
CA THR A 11 10.32 -7.21 -0.22
C THR A 11 10.41 -6.55 -1.59
N GLY A 12 10.03 -5.29 -1.67
CA GLY A 12 9.99 -4.59 -2.95
C GLY A 12 8.74 -4.86 -3.77
N GLU A 13 7.83 -5.66 -3.25
CA GLU A 13 6.57 -5.94 -3.94
C GLU A 13 5.60 -4.78 -3.81
N THR A 14 4.69 -4.67 -4.77
CA THR A 14 3.70 -3.59 -4.75
C THR A 14 2.30 -4.15 -4.64
N ILE A 15 1.41 -3.36 -4.04
CA ILE A 15 0.00 -3.69 -3.95
C ILE A 15 -0.81 -2.46 -4.31
N GLU A 16 -2.03 -2.71 -4.76
CA GLU A 16 -2.97 -1.63 -5.06
C GLU A 16 -4.01 -1.57 -3.97
N VAL A 17 -4.27 -0.36 -3.46
CA VAL A 17 -5.22 -0.15 -2.38
C VAL A 17 -6.18 0.95 -2.80
N GLN A 18 -7.47 0.67 -2.68
CA GLN A 18 -8.49 1.69 -2.94
C GLN A 18 -8.79 2.42 -1.66
N GLN A 19 -8.63 3.73 -1.69
CA GLN A 19 -8.85 4.57 -0.51
C GLN A 19 -9.58 5.83 -0.93
N ALA A 20 -10.32 6.41 0.01
CA ALA A 20 -10.90 7.73 -0.20
C ALA A 20 -9.81 8.80 -0.12
N PHE A 21 -10.04 9.95 -0.74
CA PHE A 21 -9.08 11.04 -0.68
C PHE A 21 -8.76 11.47 0.75
N SER A 22 -9.74 11.35 1.62
CA SER A 22 -9.58 11.77 3.01
C SER A 22 -8.86 10.74 3.87
N ASP A 23 -8.64 9.55 3.35
CA ASP A 23 -7.94 8.52 4.13
C ASP A 23 -6.47 8.84 4.23
N ALA A 24 -5.92 8.58 5.41
CA ALA A 24 -4.48 8.76 5.61
C ALA A 24 -3.71 7.69 4.83
N SER A 25 -2.51 8.04 4.41
CA SER A 25 -1.63 7.08 3.75
C SER A 25 -1.28 5.96 4.71
N LEU A 26 -1.24 4.75 4.18
CA LEU A 26 -0.84 3.59 4.98
C LEU A 26 0.64 3.63 5.26
N THR A 27 1.02 3.18 6.45
CA THR A 27 2.41 2.99 6.81
C THR A 27 2.73 1.51 6.88
N GLU A 28 1.70 0.69 7.04
CA GLU A 28 1.84 -0.77 7.13
C GLU A 28 0.67 -1.41 6.42
N ALA A 29 0.89 -2.60 5.89
CA ALA A 29 -0.18 -3.37 5.27
C ALA A 29 0.12 -4.85 5.39
N GLU A 30 -0.94 -5.66 5.37
CA GLU A 30 -0.79 -7.09 5.43
C GLU A 30 -0.36 -7.64 4.08
N HIS A 31 0.71 -8.40 4.09
CA HIS A 31 1.21 -9.02 2.87
C HIS A 31 0.24 -10.12 2.42
N PRO A 32 -0.19 -10.10 1.16
CA PRO A 32 -1.23 -11.04 0.72
C PRO A 32 -0.79 -12.50 0.72
N GLN A 33 0.49 -12.77 0.63
CA GLN A 33 0.98 -14.14 0.58
C GLN A 33 1.32 -14.70 1.95
N THR A 34 1.89 -13.87 2.82
CA THR A 34 2.39 -14.33 4.11
C THR A 34 1.46 -14.00 5.26
N GLY A 35 0.58 -13.01 5.08
CA GLY A 35 -0.29 -12.55 6.15
C GLY A 35 0.42 -11.70 7.19
N GLN A 36 1.68 -11.40 7.01
CA GLN A 36 2.44 -10.58 7.94
C GLN A 36 2.18 -9.11 7.66
N VAL A 37 2.13 -8.31 8.72
CA VAL A 37 2.01 -6.86 8.60
C VAL A 37 3.41 -6.30 8.41
N LEU A 38 3.64 -5.70 7.27
CA LEU A 38 4.95 -5.16 6.90
C LEU A 38 4.84 -3.69 6.57
N ALA A 39 5.93 -2.98 6.73
CA ALA A 39 5.97 -1.56 6.41
C ALA A 39 5.82 -1.34 4.91
N VAL A 40 5.02 -0.34 4.56
CA VAL A 40 4.81 0.03 3.17
C VAL A 40 5.00 1.53 3.01
N ARG A 41 5.20 1.95 1.77
CA ARG A 41 5.23 3.37 1.44
C ARG A 41 4.43 3.59 0.17
N LYS A 42 3.80 4.75 0.09
CA LYS A 42 3.06 5.11 -1.11
C LYS A 42 4.08 5.39 -2.23
N VAL A 43 3.96 4.60 -3.29
CA VAL A 43 4.90 4.73 -4.39
C VAL A 43 4.45 5.79 -5.35
N PHE A 44 3.14 5.85 -5.59
CA PHE A 44 2.69 6.76 -6.59
C PHE A 44 1.24 7.10 -6.48
N MET A 45 0.90 8.18 -7.08
CA MET A 45 -0.43 8.66 -7.16
C MET A 45 -1.23 7.92 -8.20
N PRO A 46 -2.53 7.90 -8.04
CA PRO A 46 -3.39 7.30 -9.02
C PRO A 46 -3.30 8.02 -10.35
N VAL A 47 -3.59 7.28 -11.34
CA VAL A 47 -3.65 7.81 -12.68
C VAL A 47 -4.93 8.58 -12.88
#